data_ace0a5365e6577fc5bbd49904e98e8e3
#
_entry.id   ace0a5365e6577fc5bbd49904e98e8e3
#
_cell.length_a   1.000
_cell.length_b   1.000
_cell.length_c   1.000
_cell.angle_alpha   90.00
_cell.angle_beta   90.00
_cell.angle_gamma   90.00
#
_symmetry.space_group_name_H-M   'P 1'
#
loop_
_entity.id
_entity.type
_entity.pdbx_description
1 polymer ?
#
loop_
_entity_poly.entity_id
_entity_poly.type
_entity_poly.pdbx_seq_one_letter_code
_entity_poly.pdbx_strand_id
1 'polypeptide(L)'
;MNATTIEQVEALVNAGLDPSTADMSYIKNPITGKYILTVAKPIGNALPCWSMGVLREICLQKGIDLDTTDNAEETISIMVNSIINNLQNS
;
A
#
# COMPACT_ATOMS: atom_id res chain seq x y z
N MET A 1 -9.49 7.61 -6.30
CA MET A 1 -8.09 7.22 -6.56
C MET A 1 -7.85 5.83 -5.96
N ASN A 2 -7.20 4.97 -6.71
CA ASN A 2 -7.02 3.58 -6.30
C ASN A 2 -5.71 3.42 -5.55
N ALA A 3 -5.83 3.17 -4.25
CA ALA A 3 -4.69 3.03 -3.36
C ALA A 3 -5.04 2.12 -2.18
N THR A 4 -4.04 1.74 -1.40
CA THR A 4 -4.24 0.89 -0.22
C THR A 4 -5.10 1.59 0.84
N THR A 5 -5.92 0.81 1.53
CA THR A 5 -6.66 1.29 2.70
C THR A 5 -5.72 1.33 3.92
N ILE A 6 -6.17 1.99 4.99
CA ILE A 6 -5.38 2.05 6.24
C ILE A 6 -5.12 0.64 6.80
N GLU A 7 -6.11 -0.25 6.74
CA GLU A 7 -5.94 -1.63 7.18
C GLU A 7 -4.88 -2.37 6.37
N GLN A 8 -4.87 -2.16 5.03
CA GLN A 8 -3.87 -2.76 4.16
C GLN A 8 -2.48 -2.18 4.42
N VAL A 9 -2.39 -0.87 4.69
CA VAL A 9 -1.15 -0.21 5.06
C VAL A 9 -0.55 -0.85 6.31
N GLU A 10 -1.35 -1.02 7.34
CA GLU A 10 -0.90 -1.64 8.59
C GLU A 10 -0.41 -3.07 8.36
N ALA A 11 -1.14 -3.84 7.56
CA ALA A 11 -0.75 -5.22 7.24
C ALA A 11 0.57 -5.27 6.47
N LEU A 12 0.78 -4.37 5.50
CA LEU A 12 2.01 -4.32 4.71
C LEU A 12 3.21 -3.93 5.57
N VAL A 13 3.06 -2.92 6.42
CA VAL A 13 4.12 -2.47 7.31
C VAL A 13 4.49 -3.57 8.31
N ASN A 14 3.48 -4.22 8.89
CA ASN A 14 3.71 -5.32 9.84
C ASN A 14 4.37 -6.52 9.18
N ALA A 15 4.14 -6.74 7.91
CA ALA A 15 4.79 -7.81 7.15
C ALA A 15 6.23 -7.48 6.76
N GLY A 16 6.65 -6.23 6.91
CA GLY A 16 8.02 -5.80 6.66
C GLY A 16 8.26 -5.05 5.36
N LEU A 17 7.19 -4.60 4.69
CA LEU A 17 7.37 -3.77 3.49
C LEU A 17 7.96 -2.42 3.90
N ASP A 18 9.00 -2.00 3.20
CA ASP A 18 9.69 -0.73 3.48
C ASP A 18 8.75 0.45 3.23
N PRO A 19 8.44 1.27 4.25
CA PRO A 19 7.57 2.43 4.06
C PRO A 19 8.10 3.45 3.05
N SER A 20 9.41 3.49 2.80
CA SER A 20 10.00 4.41 1.82
C SER A 20 9.60 4.08 0.38
N THR A 21 9.06 2.88 0.13
CA THR A 21 8.56 2.51 -1.20
C THR A 21 7.19 3.09 -1.52
N ALA A 22 6.51 3.66 -0.51
CA ALA A 22 5.20 4.26 -0.70
C ALA A 22 5.31 5.58 -1.49
N ASP A 23 4.36 5.80 -2.38
CA ASP A 23 4.30 7.01 -3.20
C ASP A 23 3.24 8.00 -2.70
N MET A 24 2.42 7.58 -1.76
CA MET A 24 1.32 8.37 -1.21
C MET A 24 1.36 8.30 0.31
N SER A 25 0.50 9.07 0.96
CA SER A 25 0.43 9.07 2.41
C SER A 25 -0.97 9.43 2.92
N TYR A 26 -1.25 8.97 4.15
CA TYR A 26 -2.42 9.40 4.91
C TYR A 26 -1.96 10.35 6.00
N ILE A 27 -2.53 11.54 6.01
CA ILE A 27 -2.23 12.57 7.00
C ILE A 27 -3.43 12.69 7.95
N LYS A 28 -3.18 12.61 9.24
CA LYS A 28 -4.22 12.72 10.24
C LYS A 28 -4.55 14.19 10.51
N ASN A 29 -5.83 14.53 10.37
CA ASN A 29 -6.30 15.86 10.74
C ASN A 29 -6.31 15.97 12.27
N PRO A 30 -5.55 16.88 12.87
CA PRO A 30 -5.45 16.96 14.35
C PRO A 30 -6.75 17.38 15.03
N ILE A 31 -7.65 18.03 14.29
CA ILE A 31 -8.91 18.51 14.85
C ILE A 31 -9.97 17.38 14.82
N THR A 32 -10.13 16.71 13.69
CA THR A 32 -11.17 15.69 13.52
C THR A 32 -10.69 14.27 13.84
N GLY A 33 -9.38 14.05 13.88
CA GLY A 33 -8.80 12.71 14.03
C GLY A 33 -8.92 11.82 12.80
N LYS A 34 -9.45 12.34 11.70
CA LYS A 34 -9.63 11.57 10.47
C LYS A 34 -8.40 11.65 9.58
N TYR A 35 -8.13 10.58 8.86
CA TYR A 35 -7.03 10.53 7.89
C TYR A 35 -7.48 11.05 6.53
N ILE A 36 -6.59 11.81 5.89
CA ILE A 36 -6.79 12.35 4.55
C ILE A 36 -5.71 11.77 3.65
N LEU A 37 -6.12 11.20 2.52
CA LEU A 37 -5.20 10.66 1.53
C LEU A 37 -4.58 11.80 0.72
N THR A 38 -3.25 11.78 0.60
CA THR A 38 -2.52 12.77 -0.19
C THR A 38 -1.59 12.09 -1.20
N VAL A 39 -1.35 12.77 -2.32
CA VAL A 39 -0.44 12.28 -3.37
C VAL A 39 0.97 12.81 -3.10
N ALA A 40 1.49 12.49 -1.93
CA ALA A 40 2.83 12.90 -1.51
C ALA A 40 3.46 11.78 -0.69
N LYS A 41 4.76 11.59 -0.83
CA LYS A 41 5.48 10.60 -0.03
C LYS A 41 5.31 10.88 1.46
N PRO A 42 5.26 9.83 2.29
CA PRO A 42 5.07 10.03 3.73
C PRO A 42 6.26 10.77 4.35
N ILE A 43 5.94 11.77 5.16
CA ILE A 43 6.92 12.52 5.95
C ILE A 43 6.39 12.66 7.38
N GLY A 44 7.31 12.67 8.34
CA GLY A 44 6.95 12.81 9.75
C GLY A 44 6.08 11.66 10.22
N ASN A 45 4.92 12.00 10.79
CA ASN A 45 3.99 11.02 11.36
C ASN A 45 2.94 10.52 10.35
N ALA A 46 3.08 10.87 9.06
CA ALA A 46 2.15 10.41 8.04
C ALA A 46 2.28 8.89 7.85
N LEU A 47 1.14 8.23 7.62
CA LEU A 47 1.15 6.81 7.28
C LEU A 47 1.50 6.63 5.81
N PRO A 48 2.33 5.63 5.48
CA PRO A 48 2.59 5.33 4.08
C PRO A 48 1.32 4.84 3.39
N CYS A 49 1.22 5.10 2.10
CA CYS A 49 0.13 4.58 1.27
C CYS A 49 0.70 4.25 -0.11
N TRP A 50 0.32 3.10 -0.63
CA TRP A 50 0.80 2.65 -1.93
C TRP A 50 -0.33 2.73 -2.95
N SER A 51 -0.06 3.41 -4.08
CA SER A 51 -0.98 3.40 -5.20
C SER A 51 -0.98 2.05 -5.89
N MET A 52 -1.99 1.78 -6.69
CA MET A 52 -2.07 0.55 -7.47
C MET A 52 -0.85 0.40 -8.40
N GLY A 53 -0.41 1.49 -9.02
CA GLY A 53 0.76 1.46 -9.91
C GLY A 53 2.03 1.06 -9.20
N VAL A 54 2.28 1.60 -8.00
CA VAL A 54 3.47 1.26 -7.23
C VAL A 54 3.40 -0.17 -6.69
N LEU A 55 2.22 -0.63 -6.27
CA LEU A 55 2.05 -2.03 -5.85
C LEU A 55 2.38 -2.98 -6.99
N ARG A 56 1.96 -2.64 -8.21
CA ARG A 56 2.28 -3.45 -9.40
C ARG A 56 3.78 -3.51 -9.64
N GLU A 57 4.49 -2.40 -9.51
CA GLU A 57 5.94 -2.37 -9.64
C GLU A 57 6.63 -3.22 -8.57
N ILE A 58 6.17 -3.15 -7.32
CA ILE A 58 6.71 -3.97 -6.24
C ILE A 58 6.52 -5.45 -6.55
N CYS A 59 5.35 -5.83 -7.04
CA CYS A 59 5.07 -7.22 -7.44
C CYS A 59 6.02 -7.66 -8.55
N LEU A 60 6.22 -6.82 -9.57
CA LEU A 60 7.14 -7.13 -10.66
C LEU A 60 8.59 -7.32 -10.16
N GLN A 61 9.06 -6.46 -9.27
CA GLN A 61 10.39 -6.56 -8.71
C GLN A 61 10.59 -7.82 -7.89
N LYS A 62 9.53 -8.31 -7.26
CA LYS A 62 9.57 -9.54 -6.44
C LYS A 62 9.31 -10.81 -7.26
N GLY A 63 9.05 -10.68 -8.55
CA GLY A 63 8.74 -11.82 -9.41
C GLY A 63 7.39 -12.46 -9.12
N ILE A 64 6.45 -11.68 -8.60
CA ILE A 64 5.10 -12.16 -8.28
C ILE A 64 4.24 -12.13 -9.53
N ASP A 65 3.63 -13.27 -9.89
CA ASP A 65 2.65 -13.35 -10.95
C ASP A 65 1.31 -12.83 -10.45
N LEU A 66 0.68 -11.97 -11.24
CA LEU A 66 -0.57 -11.34 -10.86
C LEU A 66 -1.74 -11.79 -11.72
N ASP A 67 -2.82 -12.21 -11.05
CA ASP A 67 -4.13 -12.37 -11.68
C ASP A 67 -4.90 -11.06 -11.41
N THR A 68 -4.89 -10.16 -12.39
CA THR A 68 -5.63 -8.91 -12.27
C THR A 68 -7.06 -9.05 -12.72
N THR A 69 -7.96 -8.31 -12.08
CA THR A 69 -9.37 -8.25 -12.46
C THR A 69 -9.71 -6.86 -12.96
N ASP A 70 -10.92 -6.69 -13.49
CA ASP A 70 -11.41 -5.38 -13.91
C ASP A 70 -11.76 -4.48 -12.73
N ASN A 71 -11.82 -5.03 -11.52
CA ASN A 71 -12.12 -4.29 -10.30
C ASN A 71 -10.82 -3.83 -9.64
N ALA A 72 -10.63 -2.52 -9.52
CA ALA A 72 -9.41 -1.94 -8.97
C ALA A 72 -9.21 -2.30 -7.49
N GLU A 73 -10.27 -2.28 -6.70
CA GLU A 73 -10.18 -2.63 -5.27
C GLU A 73 -9.76 -4.09 -5.09
N GLU A 74 -10.33 -4.97 -5.89
CA GLU A 74 -10.00 -6.39 -5.88
C GLU A 74 -8.55 -6.63 -6.31
N THR A 75 -8.10 -5.93 -7.34
CA THR A 75 -6.72 -6.01 -7.82
C THR A 75 -5.74 -5.55 -6.74
N ILE A 76 -6.04 -4.45 -6.04
CA ILE A 76 -5.22 -3.97 -4.93
C ILE A 76 -5.16 -5.02 -3.82
N SER A 77 -6.28 -5.61 -3.45
CA SER A 77 -6.33 -6.66 -2.42
C SER A 77 -5.47 -7.87 -2.81
N ILE A 78 -5.54 -8.30 -4.06
CA ILE A 78 -4.72 -9.41 -4.57
C ILE A 78 -3.24 -9.07 -4.45
N MET A 79 -2.84 -7.88 -4.89
CA MET A 79 -1.45 -7.44 -4.83
C MET A 79 -0.95 -7.33 -3.39
N VAL A 80 -1.74 -6.74 -2.50
CA VAL A 80 -1.38 -6.61 -1.08
C VAL A 80 -1.16 -7.99 -0.47
N ASN A 81 -2.09 -8.91 -0.66
CA ASN A 81 -1.99 -10.26 -0.11
C ASN A 81 -0.79 -11.02 -0.69
N SER A 82 -0.53 -10.85 -1.99
CA SER A 82 0.61 -11.50 -2.64
C SER A 82 1.94 -10.96 -2.11
N ILE A 83 2.04 -9.66 -1.90
CA ILE A 83 3.24 -9.03 -1.35
C ILE A 83 3.48 -9.51 0.09
N ILE A 84 2.44 -9.51 0.93
CA ILE A 84 2.53 -9.98 2.31
C ILE A 84 3.00 -11.42 2.35
N ASN A 85 2.41 -12.27 1.51
CA ASN A 85 2.77 -13.69 1.43
C ASN A 85 4.24 -13.86 1.03
N ASN A 86 4.70 -13.09 0.05
CA ASN A 86 6.09 -13.11 -0.40
C ASN A 86 7.04 -12.69 0.73
N LEU A 87 6.70 -11.62 1.46
CA LEU A 87 7.52 -11.14 2.58
C LEU A 87 7.61 -12.15 3.72
N GLN A 88 6.51 -12.83 4.03
CA GLN A 88 6.47 -13.81 5.10
C GLN A 88 7.19 -15.11 4.77
N ASN A 89 7.32 -15.42 3.48
CA ASN A 89 7.94 -16.66 3.01
C ASN A 89 9.36 -16.47 2.48
N SER A 90 9.94 -15.30 2.69
CA SER A 90 11.29 -15.00 2.24
C SER A 90 12.36 -15.33 3.30
#